data_5b4aac808295211dca89a17fd644e433
#
_entry.id   5b4aac808295211dca89a17fd644e433
#
_cell.length_a   1.000
_cell.length_b   1.000
_cell.length_c   1.000
_cell.angle_alpha   90.00
_cell.angle_beta   90.00
_cell.angle_gamma   90.00
#
_symmetry.space_group_name_H-M   'P 1'
#
loop_
_entity.id
_entity.type
_entity.pdbx_description
1 polymer ?
#
loop_
_entity_poly.entity_id
_entity_poly.type
_entity_poly.pdbx_seq_one_letter_code
_entity_poly.pdbx_strand_id
1 'polypeptide(L)'
;TMAIVGIVPEHAYDENYGQNPIGSGRYLMKQWDKGQQVIFEANPDYYGEEIKIKKLTVLFMDEDAALAAAMAGQADVAHTAASYADQVIDGYQLLRVASVDNRGINLPTVSPQERNGKPIGNAVTSDAAVRRAINIGIDREEMIDNVLNGYGTPAYSVCDKMPWYNPSAQVAYDPDAAKQLLEEAGWTQGSDGIREKDGVRAAFSVMYTPGDSVRQALAEDLANQLRELGIEVTTEGAGWDVAY
;
A
#
# COMPACT_ATOMS: atom_id res chain seq x y z
N THR A 1 3.23 -19.26 -13.48
CA THR A 1 4.68 -19.03 -13.45
C THR A 1 4.96 -18.02 -12.36
N MET A 2 5.77 -18.38 -11.38
CA MET A 2 6.13 -17.46 -10.29
C MET A 2 7.22 -16.50 -10.80
N ALA A 3 6.83 -15.30 -11.18
CA ALA A 3 7.75 -14.27 -11.66
C ALA A 3 8.78 -13.81 -10.61
N ILE A 4 8.54 -14.13 -9.33
CA ILE A 4 9.41 -13.79 -8.21
C ILE A 4 10.45 -14.85 -7.88
N VAL A 5 10.43 -16.01 -8.54
CA VAL A 5 11.45 -17.06 -8.33
C VAL A 5 12.60 -16.82 -9.30
N GLY A 6 13.72 -16.36 -8.75
CA GLY A 6 14.94 -16.17 -9.52
C GLY A 6 15.58 -17.51 -9.90
N ILE A 7 16.11 -17.59 -11.12
CA ILE A 7 16.98 -18.69 -11.55
C ILE A 7 18.41 -18.21 -11.34
N VAL A 8 19.16 -18.91 -10.52
CA VAL A 8 20.53 -18.55 -10.15
C VAL A 8 21.51 -19.64 -10.60
N PRO A 9 22.75 -19.28 -10.99
CA PRO A 9 23.74 -20.28 -11.38
C PRO A 9 24.26 -21.04 -10.16
N GLU A 10 24.22 -22.36 -10.20
CA GLU A 10 24.62 -23.23 -9.09
C GLU A 10 26.06 -22.95 -8.60
N HIS A 11 26.98 -22.70 -9.52
CA HIS A 11 28.39 -22.47 -9.20
C HIS A 11 28.68 -21.16 -8.45
N ALA A 12 27.71 -20.21 -8.43
CA ALA A 12 27.85 -18.93 -7.78
C ALA A 12 26.87 -18.75 -6.60
N TYR A 13 26.04 -19.75 -6.35
CA TYR A 13 25.03 -19.68 -5.29
C TYR A 13 25.66 -20.02 -3.93
N ASP A 14 25.91 -18.98 -3.16
CA ASP A 14 26.43 -19.07 -1.79
C ASP A 14 25.68 -18.08 -0.87
N GLU A 15 26.07 -18.02 0.38
CA GLU A 15 25.47 -17.12 1.39
C GLU A 15 25.63 -15.62 1.06
N ASN A 16 26.59 -15.26 0.19
CA ASN A 16 26.88 -13.90 -0.24
C ASN A 16 26.25 -13.56 -1.60
N TYR A 17 25.57 -14.52 -2.25
CA TYR A 17 24.99 -14.32 -3.59
C TYR A 17 24.14 -13.06 -3.70
N GLY A 18 23.34 -12.75 -2.68
CA GLY A 18 22.50 -11.55 -2.66
C GLY A 18 23.26 -10.21 -2.71
N GLN A 19 24.57 -10.24 -2.39
CA GLN A 19 25.44 -9.06 -2.45
C GLN A 19 26.18 -8.93 -3.80
N ASN A 20 26.36 -10.06 -4.49
CA ASN A 20 27.04 -10.11 -5.79
C ASN A 20 26.26 -11.01 -6.77
N PRO A 21 24.99 -10.63 -7.10
CA PRO A 21 24.14 -11.46 -7.93
C PRO A 21 24.64 -11.54 -9.37
N ILE A 22 24.55 -12.72 -9.95
CA ILE A 22 24.77 -12.95 -11.38
C ILE A 22 23.41 -13.10 -12.05
N GLY A 23 23.10 -12.25 -13.01
CA GLY A 23 21.84 -12.27 -13.73
C GLY A 23 22.04 -12.17 -15.24
N SER A 24 21.04 -12.60 -15.98
CA SER A 24 21.00 -12.50 -17.45
C SER A 24 20.23 -11.25 -17.93
N GLY A 25 19.94 -10.32 -17.02
CA GLY A 25 19.19 -9.10 -17.29
C GLY A 25 19.97 -8.06 -18.09
N ARG A 26 19.30 -6.93 -18.39
CA ARG A 26 19.89 -5.80 -19.14
C ARG A 26 21.10 -5.17 -18.46
N TYR A 27 21.17 -5.26 -17.15
CA TYR A 27 22.19 -4.58 -16.33
C TYR A 27 22.85 -5.55 -15.36
N LEU A 28 24.13 -5.32 -15.11
CA LEU A 28 24.92 -6.00 -14.08
C LEU A 28 25.14 -5.03 -12.92
N MET A 29 24.92 -5.49 -11.70
CA MET A 29 25.24 -4.73 -10.49
C MET A 29 26.75 -4.60 -10.35
N LYS A 30 27.23 -3.38 -10.17
CA LYS A 30 28.66 -3.06 -10.01
C LYS A 30 29.01 -2.63 -8.60
N GLN A 31 28.11 -1.90 -7.97
CA GLN A 31 28.33 -1.38 -6.63
C GLN A 31 27.00 -1.27 -5.90
N TRP A 32 27.01 -1.61 -4.64
CA TRP A 32 25.87 -1.45 -3.75
C TRP A 32 26.32 -0.75 -2.46
N ASP A 33 25.98 0.52 -2.32
CA ASP A 33 26.16 1.29 -1.10
C ASP A 33 24.88 1.17 -0.28
N LYS A 34 24.88 0.27 0.71
CA LYS A 34 23.69 -0.09 1.48
C LYS A 34 23.00 1.12 2.08
N GLY A 35 21.70 1.24 1.84
CA GLY A 35 20.88 2.36 2.30
C GLY A 35 21.05 3.66 1.52
N GLN A 36 21.90 3.71 0.50
CA GLN A 36 22.16 4.93 -0.28
C GLN A 36 21.88 4.74 -1.77
N GLN A 37 22.56 3.82 -2.44
CA GLN A 37 22.43 3.64 -3.89
C GLN A 37 22.89 2.27 -4.36
N VAL A 38 22.47 1.92 -5.57
CA VAL A 38 23.03 0.82 -6.37
C VAL A 38 23.45 1.37 -7.73
N ILE A 39 24.63 0.96 -8.20
CA ILE A 39 25.16 1.31 -9.51
C ILE A 39 25.17 0.07 -10.40
N PHE A 40 24.58 0.21 -11.57
CA PHE A 40 24.51 -0.79 -12.59
C PHE A 40 25.23 -0.37 -13.86
N GLU A 41 25.79 -1.33 -14.59
CA GLU A 41 26.30 -1.15 -15.95
C GLU A 41 25.55 -2.05 -16.93
N ALA A 42 25.45 -1.59 -18.17
CA ALA A 42 24.83 -2.37 -19.22
C ALA A 42 25.55 -3.74 -19.37
N ASN A 43 24.77 -4.80 -19.42
CA ASN A 43 25.27 -6.15 -19.63
C ASN A 43 25.69 -6.32 -21.11
N PRO A 44 26.98 -6.53 -21.42
CA PRO A 44 27.44 -6.70 -22.79
C PRO A 44 26.90 -8.00 -23.43
N ASP A 45 26.57 -8.98 -22.61
CA ASP A 45 26.08 -10.30 -23.05
C ASP A 45 24.54 -10.39 -23.03
N TYR A 46 23.85 -9.24 -22.93
CA TYR A 46 22.39 -9.23 -22.93
C TYR A 46 21.84 -9.69 -24.28
N TYR A 47 20.98 -10.69 -24.24
CA TYR A 47 20.43 -11.38 -25.43
C TYR A 47 19.29 -10.62 -26.14
N GLY A 48 18.82 -9.50 -25.58
CA GLY A 48 17.74 -8.68 -26.15
C GLY A 48 18.26 -7.49 -26.96
N GLU A 49 17.44 -6.45 -27.05
CA GLU A 49 17.79 -5.22 -27.77
C GLU A 49 18.96 -4.47 -27.15
N GLU A 50 19.67 -3.70 -27.98
CA GLU A 50 20.78 -2.87 -27.54
C GLU A 50 20.38 -1.94 -26.38
N ILE A 51 21.20 -1.91 -25.34
CA ILE A 51 20.98 -1.08 -24.17
C ILE A 51 21.58 0.31 -24.45
N LYS A 52 20.70 1.32 -24.54
CA LYS A 52 21.10 2.71 -24.84
C LYS A 52 21.74 3.39 -23.64
N ILE A 53 21.20 3.21 -22.44
CA ILE A 53 21.74 3.77 -21.19
C ILE A 53 22.81 2.83 -20.67
N LYS A 54 24.08 3.21 -20.73
CA LYS A 54 25.20 2.31 -20.38
C LYS A 54 25.46 2.22 -18.88
N LYS A 55 25.07 3.23 -18.10
CA LYS A 55 25.17 3.25 -16.64
C LYS A 55 23.86 3.72 -16.03
N LEU A 56 23.37 3.00 -15.03
CA LEU A 56 22.17 3.31 -14.28
C LEU A 56 22.53 3.39 -12.79
N THR A 57 22.23 4.50 -12.15
CA THR A 57 22.36 4.67 -10.70
C THR A 57 20.97 4.76 -10.09
N VAL A 58 20.65 3.89 -9.14
CA VAL A 58 19.39 3.94 -8.39
C VAL A 58 19.70 4.49 -7.00
N LEU A 59 19.14 5.65 -6.68
CA LEU A 59 19.24 6.28 -5.37
C LEU A 59 18.07 5.81 -4.49
N PHE A 60 18.35 5.47 -3.25
CA PHE A 60 17.32 5.08 -2.28
C PHE A 60 16.84 6.31 -1.53
N MET A 61 15.59 6.69 -1.74
CA MET A 61 14.96 7.89 -1.18
C MET A 61 13.48 7.62 -0.95
N ASP A 62 12.91 8.30 0.01
CA ASP A 62 11.46 8.41 0.14
C ASP A 62 10.89 9.27 -1.00
N GLU A 63 9.59 9.14 -1.28
CA GLU A 63 8.93 9.78 -2.43
C GLU A 63 9.11 11.30 -2.44
N ASP A 64 9.03 11.95 -1.28
CA ASP A 64 9.20 13.40 -1.13
C ASP A 64 10.63 13.83 -1.43
N ALA A 65 11.61 13.07 -0.96
CA ALA A 65 13.02 13.31 -1.24
C ALA A 65 13.37 13.06 -2.71
N ALA A 66 12.75 12.06 -3.35
CA ALA A 66 12.92 11.78 -4.77
C ALA A 66 12.41 12.94 -5.64
N LEU A 67 11.25 13.51 -5.30
CA LEU A 67 10.73 14.71 -5.97
C LEU A 67 11.70 15.90 -5.83
N ALA A 68 12.18 16.16 -4.61
CA ALA A 68 13.14 17.23 -4.36
C ALA A 68 14.46 17.03 -5.14
N ALA A 69 14.95 15.79 -5.25
CA ALA A 69 16.14 15.47 -6.05
C ALA A 69 15.92 15.72 -7.56
N ALA A 70 14.74 15.42 -8.08
CA ALA A 70 14.38 15.77 -9.46
C ALA A 70 14.32 17.28 -9.66
N MET A 71 13.68 18.02 -8.76
CA MET A 71 13.63 19.49 -8.82
C MET A 71 15.02 20.13 -8.76
N ALA A 72 15.95 19.52 -8.05
CA ALA A 72 17.35 19.95 -7.98
C ALA A 72 18.20 19.49 -9.18
N GLY A 73 17.64 18.77 -10.15
CA GLY A 73 18.36 18.22 -11.30
C GLY A 73 19.33 17.08 -10.95
N GLN A 74 19.13 16.41 -9.80
CA GLN A 74 19.98 15.32 -9.33
C GLN A 74 19.49 13.94 -9.76
N ALA A 75 18.27 13.84 -10.28
CA ALA A 75 17.68 12.58 -10.77
C ALA A 75 17.03 12.83 -12.13
N ASP A 76 17.29 11.95 -13.10
CA ASP A 76 16.66 11.98 -14.44
C ASP A 76 15.23 11.39 -14.41
N VAL A 77 14.97 10.49 -13.48
CA VAL A 77 13.66 9.85 -13.24
C VAL A 77 13.44 9.81 -11.74
N ALA A 78 12.29 10.25 -11.29
CA ALA A 78 11.88 10.16 -9.89
C ALA A 78 10.49 9.50 -9.79
N HIS A 79 10.33 8.60 -8.83
CA HIS A 79 9.02 8.15 -8.38
C HIS A 79 8.53 9.13 -7.33
N THR A 80 7.29 9.57 -7.44
CA THR A 80 6.69 10.52 -6.50
C THR A 80 5.28 10.10 -6.11
N ALA A 81 4.80 10.60 -4.99
CA ALA A 81 3.45 10.36 -4.53
C ALA A 81 2.41 11.02 -5.46
N ALA A 82 1.21 10.42 -5.53
CA ALA A 82 0.10 10.95 -6.31
C ALA A 82 -0.29 12.39 -5.91
N SER A 83 -0.17 12.72 -4.62
CA SER A 83 -0.41 14.07 -4.08
C SER A 83 0.46 15.17 -4.69
N TYR A 84 1.60 14.79 -5.27
CA TYR A 84 2.53 15.72 -5.93
C TYR A 84 2.48 15.65 -7.46
N ALA A 85 1.62 14.80 -8.03
CA ALA A 85 1.60 14.55 -9.48
C ALA A 85 1.28 15.79 -10.32
N ASP A 86 0.59 16.78 -9.75
CA ASP A 86 0.26 18.04 -10.42
C ASP A 86 1.38 19.09 -10.31
N GLN A 87 2.46 18.80 -9.58
CA GLN A 87 3.60 19.70 -9.53
C GLN A 87 4.39 19.60 -10.84
N VAL A 88 4.42 20.72 -11.56
CA VAL A 88 5.19 20.81 -12.80
C VAL A 88 6.65 21.09 -12.44
N ILE A 89 7.55 20.20 -12.88
CA ILE A 89 8.99 20.39 -12.76
C ILE A 89 9.51 20.77 -14.14
N ASP A 90 10.22 21.90 -14.23
CA ASP A 90 10.76 22.38 -15.50
C ASP A 90 11.73 21.35 -16.12
N GLY A 91 11.55 21.06 -17.40
CA GLY A 91 12.31 20.04 -18.14
C GLY A 91 11.91 18.59 -17.90
N TYR A 92 10.93 18.31 -17.03
CA TYR A 92 10.40 16.95 -16.79
C TYR A 92 8.99 16.78 -17.35
N GLN A 93 8.61 15.53 -17.53
CA GLN A 93 7.24 15.18 -17.86
C GLN A 93 6.70 14.13 -16.88
N LEU A 94 5.44 14.25 -16.50
CA LEU A 94 4.76 13.24 -15.70
C LEU A 94 4.47 12.00 -16.55
N LEU A 95 4.97 10.85 -16.10
CA LEU A 95 4.66 9.55 -16.68
C LEU A 95 3.66 8.82 -15.78
N ARG A 96 2.44 8.63 -16.27
CA ARG A 96 1.40 7.85 -15.59
C ARG A 96 1.50 6.40 -16.06
N VAL A 97 1.94 5.53 -15.18
CA VAL A 97 2.09 4.10 -15.47
C VAL A 97 0.93 3.33 -14.85
N ALA A 98 0.17 2.63 -15.68
CA ALA A 98 -0.90 1.76 -15.18
C ALA A 98 -0.30 0.61 -14.35
N SER A 99 -0.90 0.37 -13.19
CA SER A 99 -0.49 -0.66 -12.25
C SER A 99 -1.69 -1.54 -11.86
N VAL A 100 -1.43 -2.76 -11.42
CA VAL A 100 -2.40 -3.63 -10.74
C VAL A 100 -2.24 -3.56 -9.22
N ASP A 101 -1.32 -2.72 -8.75
CA ASP A 101 -1.16 -2.45 -7.32
C ASP A 101 -2.44 -1.81 -6.77
N ASN A 102 -2.92 -2.32 -5.66
CA ASN A 102 -4.04 -1.74 -4.96
C ASN A 102 -3.71 -1.56 -3.48
N ARG A 103 -4.32 -0.58 -2.86
CA ARG A 103 -4.15 -0.26 -1.45
C ARG A 103 -5.48 -0.43 -0.75
N GLY A 104 -5.45 -1.12 0.37
CA GLY A 104 -6.62 -1.40 1.17
C GLY A 104 -6.24 -1.80 2.58
N ILE A 105 -7.23 -2.03 3.42
CA ILE A 105 -7.02 -2.48 4.80
C ILE A 105 -7.27 -3.98 4.91
N ASN A 106 -6.44 -4.65 5.70
CA ASN A 106 -6.66 -6.02 6.14
C ASN A 106 -7.24 -5.99 7.54
N LEU A 107 -8.45 -6.49 7.69
CA LEU A 107 -9.13 -6.55 8.97
C LEU A 107 -9.07 -7.98 9.53
N PRO A 108 -8.63 -8.18 10.79
CA PRO A 108 -8.75 -9.47 11.47
C PRO A 108 -10.19 -9.98 11.46
N THR A 109 -10.38 -11.24 11.07
CA THR A 109 -11.71 -11.87 10.96
C THR A 109 -12.03 -12.79 12.13
N VAL A 110 -11.10 -12.95 13.06
CA VAL A 110 -11.26 -13.79 14.25
C VAL A 110 -11.28 -12.93 15.52
N SER A 111 -12.00 -13.40 16.54
CA SER A 111 -11.99 -12.76 17.85
C SER A 111 -10.61 -12.85 18.51
N PRO A 112 -10.31 -11.99 19.49
CA PRO A 112 -9.04 -12.01 20.20
C PRO A 112 -8.72 -13.40 20.74
N GLN A 113 -7.55 -13.92 20.37
CA GLN A 113 -7.04 -15.21 20.81
C GLN A 113 -5.53 -15.26 20.72
N GLU A 114 -4.93 -16.28 21.29
CA GLU A 114 -3.50 -16.55 21.16
C GLU A 114 -3.25 -17.63 20.09
N ARG A 115 -2.24 -17.40 19.25
CA ARG A 115 -1.75 -18.39 18.28
C ARG A 115 -0.23 -18.36 18.24
N ASN A 116 0.39 -19.51 18.54
CA ASN A 116 1.84 -19.66 18.57
C ASN A 116 2.55 -18.64 19.49
N GLY A 117 1.96 -18.33 20.66
CA GLY A 117 2.51 -17.37 21.61
C GLY A 117 2.34 -15.91 21.21
N LYS A 118 1.56 -15.62 20.17
CA LYS A 118 1.25 -14.26 19.71
C LYS A 118 -0.25 -13.97 19.84
N PRO A 119 -0.64 -12.79 20.34
CA PRO A 119 -2.04 -12.37 20.29
C PRO A 119 -2.44 -12.10 18.85
N ILE A 120 -3.60 -12.61 18.44
CA ILE A 120 -4.20 -12.36 17.14
C ILE A 120 -5.68 -12.02 17.30
N GLY A 121 -6.26 -11.46 16.23
CA GLY A 121 -7.69 -11.15 16.18
C GLY A 121 -8.03 -9.78 16.76
N ASN A 122 -9.30 -9.40 16.57
CA ASN A 122 -9.82 -8.12 17.05
C ASN A 122 -11.32 -8.30 17.38
N ALA A 123 -11.75 -7.77 18.53
CA ALA A 123 -13.13 -7.96 18.99
C ALA A 123 -14.16 -7.21 18.12
N VAL A 124 -13.78 -6.11 17.50
CA VAL A 124 -14.66 -5.29 16.66
C VAL A 124 -14.71 -5.86 15.24
N THR A 125 -13.55 -6.02 14.63
CA THR A 125 -13.45 -6.43 13.22
C THR A 125 -13.73 -7.92 12.98
N SER A 126 -13.76 -8.76 14.03
CA SER A 126 -14.23 -10.14 13.93
C SER A 126 -15.73 -10.24 13.64
N ASP A 127 -16.51 -9.20 13.96
CA ASP A 127 -17.92 -9.14 13.59
C ASP A 127 -18.07 -8.87 12.08
N ALA A 128 -18.79 -9.76 11.39
CA ALA A 128 -19.00 -9.66 9.94
C ALA A 128 -19.83 -8.42 9.56
N ALA A 129 -20.74 -7.99 10.43
CA ALA A 129 -21.55 -6.80 10.20
C ALA A 129 -20.68 -5.55 10.18
N VAL A 130 -19.70 -5.44 11.09
CA VAL A 130 -18.73 -4.35 11.11
C VAL A 130 -17.92 -4.30 9.81
N ARG A 131 -17.36 -5.42 9.37
CA ARG A 131 -16.59 -5.47 8.12
C ARG A 131 -17.44 -5.10 6.89
N ARG A 132 -18.71 -5.54 6.86
CA ARG A 132 -19.63 -5.15 5.79
C ARG A 132 -19.97 -3.68 5.83
N ALA A 133 -20.25 -3.13 7.01
CA ALA A 133 -20.55 -1.72 7.20
C ALA A 133 -19.36 -0.84 6.77
N ILE A 134 -18.14 -1.22 7.13
CA ILE A 134 -16.90 -0.57 6.66
C ILE A 134 -16.84 -0.59 5.12
N ASN A 135 -17.11 -1.74 4.50
CA ASN A 135 -16.98 -1.89 3.06
C ASN A 135 -17.95 -1.02 2.25
N ILE A 136 -19.22 -0.90 2.70
CA ILE A 136 -20.23 -0.09 2.00
C ILE A 136 -20.30 1.36 2.49
N GLY A 137 -19.77 1.66 3.67
CA GLY A 137 -19.84 2.96 4.30
C GLY A 137 -18.63 3.87 4.03
N ILE A 138 -17.64 3.40 3.26
CA ILE A 138 -16.47 4.21 2.86
C ILE A 138 -16.64 4.68 1.43
N ASP A 139 -16.55 6.01 1.24
CA ASP A 139 -16.51 6.64 -0.06
C ASP A 139 -15.07 6.55 -0.64
N ARG A 140 -14.87 5.60 -1.56
CA ARG A 140 -13.59 5.38 -2.20
C ARG A 140 -13.24 6.46 -3.22
N GLU A 141 -14.26 7.07 -3.85
CA GLU A 141 -14.04 8.14 -4.83
C GLU A 141 -13.59 9.40 -4.11
N GLU A 142 -14.26 9.77 -3.01
CA GLU A 142 -13.84 10.90 -2.17
C GLU A 142 -12.41 10.69 -1.62
N MET A 143 -12.09 9.48 -1.16
CA MET A 143 -10.73 9.15 -0.69
C MET A 143 -9.68 9.31 -1.79
N ILE A 144 -9.98 8.91 -3.03
CA ILE A 144 -9.09 9.08 -4.18
C ILE A 144 -8.88 10.56 -4.48
N ASP A 145 -9.94 11.35 -4.47
CA ASP A 145 -9.86 12.78 -4.74
C ASP A 145 -9.07 13.51 -3.64
N ASN A 146 -9.35 13.22 -2.37
CA ASN A 146 -8.74 13.89 -1.23
C ASN A 146 -7.25 13.53 -1.04
N VAL A 147 -6.90 12.26 -1.24
CA VAL A 147 -5.55 11.75 -0.92
C VAL A 147 -4.68 11.60 -2.16
N LEU A 148 -5.27 11.23 -3.29
CA LEU A 148 -4.54 10.90 -4.50
C LEU A 148 -4.74 11.92 -5.64
N ASN A 149 -5.35 13.07 -5.39
CA ASN A 149 -5.67 14.09 -6.40
C ASN A 149 -6.33 13.50 -7.66
N GLY A 150 -7.20 12.50 -7.48
CA GLY A 150 -7.85 11.80 -8.60
C GLY A 150 -6.96 10.81 -9.36
N TYR A 151 -5.70 10.59 -8.93
CA TYR A 151 -4.78 9.64 -9.55
C TYR A 151 -4.98 8.21 -9.03
N GLY A 152 -6.20 7.70 -9.11
CA GLY A 152 -6.56 6.37 -8.67
C GLY A 152 -7.85 5.89 -9.31
N THR A 153 -8.25 4.69 -8.94
CA THR A 153 -9.58 4.15 -9.25
C THR A 153 -10.05 3.31 -8.06
N PRO A 154 -11.35 3.33 -7.72
CA PRO A 154 -11.86 2.48 -6.66
C PRO A 154 -11.51 1.02 -6.88
N ALA A 155 -11.06 0.34 -5.84
CA ALA A 155 -10.78 -1.09 -5.83
C ALA A 155 -11.74 -1.81 -4.87
N TYR A 156 -12.22 -2.97 -5.28
CA TYR A 156 -13.19 -3.77 -4.51
C TYR A 156 -12.66 -5.16 -4.17
N SER A 157 -11.48 -5.48 -4.68
CA SER A 157 -10.75 -6.71 -4.34
C SER A 157 -9.26 -6.54 -4.62
N VAL A 158 -8.44 -7.44 -4.08
CA VAL A 158 -6.99 -7.52 -4.40
C VAL A 158 -6.72 -7.94 -5.85
N CYS A 159 -7.75 -8.35 -6.58
CA CYS A 159 -7.65 -8.79 -7.96
C CYS A 159 -8.18 -7.77 -8.97
N ASP A 160 -8.45 -6.55 -8.54
CA ASP A 160 -8.91 -5.49 -9.45
C ASP A 160 -7.97 -5.35 -10.65
N LYS A 161 -8.55 -5.13 -11.84
CA LYS A 161 -7.83 -5.06 -13.12
C LYS A 161 -7.10 -6.33 -13.56
N MET A 162 -7.21 -7.43 -12.81
CA MET A 162 -6.67 -8.72 -13.20
C MET A 162 -7.65 -9.47 -14.11
N PRO A 163 -7.17 -10.36 -15.01
CA PRO A 163 -8.06 -11.11 -15.91
C PRO A 163 -9.11 -11.98 -15.20
N TRP A 164 -8.89 -12.31 -13.94
CA TRP A 164 -9.78 -13.11 -13.11
C TRP A 164 -10.58 -12.28 -12.07
N TYR A 165 -10.63 -10.95 -12.24
CA TYR A 165 -11.43 -10.09 -11.39
C TYR A 165 -12.92 -10.47 -11.44
N ASN A 166 -13.56 -10.50 -10.28
CA ASN A 166 -14.98 -10.73 -10.17
C ASN A 166 -15.76 -9.40 -10.07
N PRO A 167 -16.50 -8.98 -11.11
CA PRO A 167 -17.26 -7.72 -11.08
C PRO A 167 -18.32 -7.67 -9.99
N SER A 168 -18.81 -8.83 -9.51
CA SER A 168 -19.79 -8.89 -8.41
C SER A 168 -19.20 -8.52 -7.04
N ALA A 169 -17.88 -8.28 -6.94
CA ALA A 169 -17.25 -7.75 -5.74
C ALA A 169 -17.53 -6.26 -5.53
N GLN A 170 -17.95 -5.54 -6.56
CA GLN A 170 -18.31 -4.12 -6.45
C GLN A 170 -19.48 -3.93 -5.50
N VAL A 171 -19.35 -2.93 -4.65
CA VAL A 171 -20.39 -2.49 -3.72
C VAL A 171 -20.65 -1.00 -3.92
N ALA A 172 -21.90 -0.59 -3.80
CA ALA A 172 -22.23 0.83 -3.79
C ALA A 172 -21.83 1.45 -2.45
N TYR A 173 -21.41 2.71 -2.48
CA TYR A 173 -21.27 3.51 -1.29
C TYR A 173 -22.67 3.82 -0.72
N ASP A 174 -22.92 3.41 0.51
CA ASP A 174 -24.19 3.61 1.20
C ASP A 174 -23.96 3.71 2.72
N PRO A 175 -23.62 4.89 3.23
CA PRO A 175 -23.34 5.09 4.65
C PRO A 175 -24.58 4.91 5.54
N ASP A 176 -25.79 5.15 5.02
CA ASP A 176 -27.01 4.94 5.77
C ASP A 176 -27.31 3.46 5.95
N ALA A 177 -27.17 2.65 4.91
CA ALA A 177 -27.23 1.21 5.02
C ALA A 177 -26.12 0.63 5.92
N ALA A 178 -24.94 1.23 5.92
CA ALA A 178 -23.86 0.83 6.83
C ALA A 178 -24.24 1.06 8.30
N LYS A 179 -24.81 2.23 8.62
CA LYS A 179 -25.28 2.57 9.97
C LYS A 179 -26.41 1.64 10.40
N GLN A 180 -27.36 1.37 9.52
CA GLN A 180 -28.45 0.43 9.79
C GLN A 180 -27.93 -0.99 10.07
N LEU A 181 -26.98 -1.46 9.27
CA LEU A 181 -26.35 -2.78 9.45
C LEU A 181 -25.69 -2.91 10.83
N LEU A 182 -25.04 -1.87 11.30
CA LEU A 182 -24.43 -1.83 12.63
C LEU A 182 -25.48 -1.87 13.73
N GLU A 183 -26.57 -1.09 13.61
CA GLU A 183 -27.70 -1.11 14.55
C GLU A 183 -28.34 -2.50 14.64
N GLU A 184 -28.67 -3.09 13.50
CA GLU A 184 -29.30 -4.44 13.43
C GLU A 184 -28.38 -5.52 14.04
N ALA A 185 -27.07 -5.33 13.95
CA ALA A 185 -26.08 -6.21 14.57
C ALA A 185 -25.87 -5.96 16.08
N GLY A 186 -26.54 -4.96 16.66
CA GLY A 186 -26.44 -4.63 18.08
C GLY A 186 -25.33 -3.64 18.44
N TRP A 187 -24.69 -3.02 17.45
CA TRP A 187 -23.74 -1.94 17.66
C TRP A 187 -24.47 -0.62 17.84
N THR A 188 -24.84 -0.27 19.06
CA THR A 188 -25.62 0.93 19.37
C THR A 188 -24.71 2.14 19.65
N GLN A 189 -25.17 3.31 19.25
CA GLN A 189 -24.37 4.54 19.39
C GLN A 189 -24.36 5.01 20.86
N GLY A 190 -23.16 5.23 21.39
CA GLY A 190 -22.93 5.82 22.69
C GLY A 190 -23.12 7.35 22.71
N SER A 191 -23.03 7.95 23.89
CA SER A 191 -23.21 9.40 24.07
C SER A 191 -22.12 10.26 23.42
N ASP A 192 -20.96 9.67 23.13
CA ASP A 192 -19.83 10.30 22.44
C ASP A 192 -19.82 10.06 20.93
N GLY A 193 -20.89 9.41 20.42
CA GLY A 193 -21.04 9.10 19.01
C GLY A 193 -20.38 7.79 18.58
N ILE A 194 -19.58 7.14 19.43
CA ILE A 194 -18.95 5.85 19.10
C ILE A 194 -19.85 4.71 19.53
N ARG A 195 -19.93 3.68 18.69
CA ARG A 195 -20.78 2.53 18.92
C ARG A 195 -20.19 1.55 19.95
N GLU A 196 -21.08 0.83 20.61
CA GLU A 196 -20.73 -0.21 21.56
C GLU A 196 -21.67 -1.41 21.42
N LYS A 197 -21.14 -2.62 21.65
CA LYS A 197 -21.89 -3.86 21.68
C LYS A 197 -21.33 -4.77 22.79
N ASP A 198 -22.18 -5.24 23.69
CA ASP A 198 -21.81 -6.16 24.78
C ASP A 198 -20.60 -5.66 25.62
N GLY A 199 -20.51 -4.34 25.87
CA GLY A 199 -19.41 -3.72 26.57
C GLY A 199 -18.11 -3.54 25.75
N VAL A 200 -18.14 -3.89 24.46
CA VAL A 200 -17.02 -3.68 23.54
C VAL A 200 -17.25 -2.38 22.76
N ARG A 201 -16.38 -1.41 22.94
CA ARG A 201 -16.36 -0.17 22.16
C ARG A 201 -15.90 -0.45 20.71
N ALA A 202 -16.57 0.14 19.73
CA ALA A 202 -16.20 0.04 18.32
C ALA A 202 -14.92 0.86 18.06
N ALA A 203 -13.78 0.38 18.54
CA ALA A 203 -12.50 1.06 18.43
C ALA A 203 -11.37 0.06 18.08
N PHE A 204 -10.48 0.46 17.15
CA PHE A 204 -9.28 -0.31 16.80
C PHE A 204 -8.20 0.60 16.19
N SER A 205 -6.99 0.07 16.01
CA SER A 205 -5.90 0.77 15.33
C SER A 205 -5.69 0.23 13.91
N VAL A 206 -5.29 1.14 13.02
CA VAL A 206 -4.82 0.82 11.65
C VAL A 206 -3.36 1.20 11.54
N MET A 207 -2.52 0.23 11.18
CA MET A 207 -1.09 0.43 11.01
C MET A 207 -0.76 0.74 9.55
N TYR A 208 0.20 1.64 9.36
CA TYR A 208 0.78 1.95 8.05
C TYR A 208 2.31 1.96 8.13
N THR A 209 3.01 1.82 6.99
CA THR A 209 4.47 1.84 6.94
C THR A 209 4.98 3.26 7.18
N PRO A 210 5.84 3.50 8.19
CA PRO A 210 6.46 4.81 8.42
C PRO A 210 7.22 5.29 7.18
N GLY A 211 7.12 6.60 6.88
CA GLY A 211 7.73 7.19 5.68
C GLY A 211 6.91 7.03 4.39
N ASP A 212 5.80 6.32 4.41
CA ASP A 212 4.84 6.27 3.29
C ASP A 212 3.70 7.26 3.57
N SER A 213 3.86 8.48 3.07
CA SER A 213 2.90 9.59 3.27
C SER A 213 1.53 9.28 2.68
N VAL A 214 1.47 8.52 1.59
CA VAL A 214 0.22 8.13 0.94
C VAL A 214 -0.55 7.12 1.81
N ARG A 215 0.12 6.08 2.33
CA ARG A 215 -0.55 5.13 3.24
C ARG A 215 -1.00 5.79 4.53
N GLN A 216 -0.20 6.72 5.06
CA GLN A 216 -0.60 7.51 6.22
C GLN A 216 -1.88 8.30 5.92
N ALA A 217 -1.92 9.09 4.85
CA ALA A 217 -3.06 9.89 4.48
C ALA A 217 -4.32 9.05 4.21
N LEU A 218 -4.17 7.89 3.55
CA LEU A 218 -5.27 6.94 3.35
C LEU A 218 -5.81 6.38 4.68
N ALA A 219 -4.93 6.09 5.64
CA ALA A 219 -5.35 5.60 6.96
C ALA A 219 -6.06 6.69 7.77
N GLU A 220 -5.61 7.93 7.68
CA GLU A 220 -6.23 9.08 8.34
C GLU A 220 -7.59 9.42 7.74
N ASP A 221 -7.73 9.42 6.41
CA ASP A 221 -9.02 9.63 5.74
C ASP A 221 -10.00 8.49 6.07
N LEU A 222 -9.54 7.24 6.06
CA LEU A 222 -10.32 6.10 6.53
C LEU A 222 -10.83 6.30 7.96
N ALA A 223 -9.97 6.74 8.88
CA ALA A 223 -10.34 6.97 10.27
C ALA A 223 -11.44 8.05 10.39
N ASN A 224 -11.35 9.11 9.59
CA ASN A 224 -12.35 10.16 9.54
C ASN A 224 -13.70 9.62 9.04
N GLN A 225 -13.72 8.91 7.94
CA GLN A 225 -14.95 8.33 7.37
C GLN A 225 -15.59 7.28 8.32
N LEU A 226 -14.78 6.45 8.98
CA LEU A 226 -15.28 5.47 9.95
C LEU A 226 -15.87 6.12 11.19
N ARG A 227 -15.36 7.29 11.60
CA ARG A 227 -15.94 8.05 12.70
C ARG A 227 -17.39 8.48 12.42
N GLU A 228 -17.73 8.78 11.16
CA GLU A 228 -19.10 9.09 10.73
C GLU A 228 -20.05 7.88 10.85
N LEU A 229 -19.51 6.67 10.86
CA LEU A 229 -20.26 5.44 11.12
C LEU A 229 -20.32 5.10 12.62
N GLY A 230 -19.64 5.86 13.49
CA GLY A 230 -19.52 5.60 14.91
C GLY A 230 -18.45 4.57 15.25
N ILE A 231 -17.42 4.45 14.42
CA ILE A 231 -16.25 3.58 14.68
C ILE A 231 -15.02 4.46 14.88
N GLU A 232 -14.35 4.29 16.02
CA GLU A 232 -13.13 5.03 16.34
C GLU A 232 -11.90 4.27 15.81
N VAL A 233 -11.10 4.94 15.00
CA VAL A 233 -9.85 4.38 14.48
C VAL A 233 -8.70 5.28 14.85
N THR A 234 -7.67 4.70 15.45
CA THR A 234 -6.37 5.35 15.63
C THR A 234 -5.41 4.88 14.54
N THR A 235 -4.58 5.77 14.03
CA THR A 235 -3.59 5.45 13.00
C THR A 235 -2.21 5.39 13.63
N GLU A 236 -1.41 4.38 13.23
CA GLU A 236 -0.10 4.13 13.82
C GLU A 236 0.92 3.74 12.75
N GLY A 237 2.08 4.43 12.75
CA GLY A 237 3.21 4.05 11.92
C GLY A 237 3.95 2.86 12.55
N ALA A 238 3.98 1.71 11.88
CA ALA A 238 4.65 0.51 12.36
C ALA A 238 5.44 -0.19 11.25
N GLY A 239 6.64 -0.68 11.58
CA GLY A 239 7.45 -1.48 10.67
C GLY A 239 6.83 -2.86 10.39
N TRP A 240 7.25 -3.49 9.32
CA TRP A 240 6.75 -4.81 8.91
C TRP A 240 7.01 -5.92 9.94
N ASP A 241 8.06 -5.78 10.75
CA ASP A 241 8.40 -6.68 11.85
C ASP A 241 7.38 -6.63 13.00
N VAL A 242 6.64 -5.54 13.12
CA VAL A 242 5.54 -5.37 14.10
C VAL A 242 4.20 -5.83 13.49
N ALA A 243 4.02 -5.62 12.18
CA ALA A 243 2.77 -5.93 11.48
C ALA A 243 2.57 -7.45 11.22
N TYR A 244 3.63 -8.26 11.28
CA TYR A 244 3.66 -9.71 11.07
C TYR A 244 4.31 -10.43 12.26
#